data_aedc91a6f95daa407f54bbd4e4cf25cb
#
_entry.id   aedc91a6f95daa407f54bbd4e4cf25cb
#
_cell.length_a   1.000
_cell.length_b   1.000
_cell.length_c   1.000
_cell.angle_alpha   90.00
_cell.angle_beta   90.00
_cell.angle_gamma   90.00
#
_symmetry.space_group_name_H-M   'P 1'
#
loop_
_entity.id
_entity.type
_entity.pdbx_description
1 polymer ?
#
loop_
_entity_poly.entity_id
_entity_poly.type
_entity_poly.pdbx_seq_one_letter_code
_entity_poly.pdbx_strand_id
1 'polypeptide(L)'
;MVEGLIGKKIGMTQIFDESGNVIPVTVIQAGPCTVVQKKTAERDGYAVVQLGYEEITKQKKVTRPLQGHFQKSGLAPFRVLREFRFDEKAEIKEGDQFQVNIFQPGERVDVVGTSKGKGFAGVVKSCLLYTSPSPRDVEESRMPSSA
;
A
#
# COMPACT_ATOMS: atom_id res chain seq x y z
N MET A 1 13.01 -9.45 11.35
CA MET A 1 12.99 -8.28 10.45
C MET A 1 11.55 -7.98 10.09
N VAL A 2 11.16 -6.75 9.78
CA VAL A 2 9.78 -6.41 9.34
C VAL A 2 9.66 -6.69 7.86
N GLU A 3 8.56 -7.33 7.43
CA GLU A 3 8.37 -7.78 6.04
C GLU A 3 8.03 -6.66 5.04
N GLY A 4 7.77 -5.43 5.50
CA GLY A 4 7.38 -4.35 4.61
C GLY A 4 7.33 -2.97 5.25
N LEU A 5 7.16 -1.95 4.43
CA LEU A 5 7.03 -0.55 4.83
C LEU A 5 5.79 0.11 4.22
N ILE A 6 5.34 1.17 4.87
CA ILE A 6 4.35 2.08 4.31
C ILE A 6 5.08 3.14 3.48
N GLY A 7 4.60 3.36 2.27
CA GLY A 7 5.17 4.36 1.39
C GLY A 7 4.10 5.17 0.65
N LYS A 8 4.54 6.25 0.03
CA LYS A 8 3.71 7.15 -0.78
C LYS A 8 4.27 7.22 -2.19
N LYS A 9 3.45 6.93 -3.19
CA LYS A 9 3.81 7.14 -4.59
C LYS A 9 3.96 8.64 -4.86
N ILE A 10 5.14 9.06 -5.25
CA ILE A 10 5.43 10.44 -5.64
C ILE A 10 5.07 10.65 -7.11
N GLY A 11 5.50 9.74 -7.99
CA GLY A 11 5.27 9.84 -9.41
C GLY A 11 5.93 8.72 -10.20
N MET A 12 5.99 8.92 -11.50
CA MET A 12 6.72 8.05 -12.42
C MET A 12 7.76 8.88 -13.18
N THR A 13 8.89 8.28 -13.45
CA THR A 13 9.97 8.84 -14.26
C THR A 13 10.64 7.73 -15.05
N GLN A 14 11.73 8.04 -15.72
CA GLN A 14 12.55 7.07 -16.43
C GLN A 14 13.99 7.20 -16.00
N ILE A 15 14.71 6.10 -15.99
CA ILE A 15 16.14 6.04 -15.79
C ILE A 15 16.77 5.38 -17.02
N PHE A 16 18.06 5.60 -17.22
CA PHE A 16 18.82 4.98 -18.30
C PHE A 16 19.73 3.90 -17.71
N ASP A 17 19.73 2.75 -18.36
CA ASP A 17 20.66 1.68 -18.06
C ASP A 17 22.04 1.99 -18.65
N GLU A 18 23.07 1.26 -18.23
CA GLU A 18 24.43 1.39 -18.77
C GLU A 18 24.50 1.19 -20.30
N SER A 19 23.58 0.40 -20.83
CA SER A 19 23.40 0.18 -22.28
C SER A 19 22.67 1.30 -23.02
N GLY A 20 22.22 2.36 -22.30
CA GLY A 20 21.43 3.45 -22.87
C GLY A 20 19.94 3.16 -23.07
N ASN A 21 19.43 2.00 -22.59
CA ASN A 21 18.01 1.68 -22.64
C ASN A 21 17.23 2.48 -21.61
N VAL A 22 16.03 2.90 -22.01
CA VAL A 22 15.10 3.62 -21.13
C VAL A 22 14.31 2.64 -20.26
N ILE A 23 14.40 2.78 -18.95
CA ILE A 23 13.64 1.97 -17.99
C ILE A 23 12.61 2.87 -17.29
N PRO A 24 11.29 2.61 -17.46
CA PRO A 24 10.28 3.36 -16.72
C PRO A 24 10.28 2.92 -15.25
N VAL A 25 10.31 3.89 -14.34
CA VAL A 25 10.34 3.64 -12.90
C VAL A 25 9.27 4.43 -12.17
N THR A 26 8.78 3.85 -11.08
CA THR A 26 7.89 4.52 -10.13
C THR A 26 8.70 4.95 -8.91
N VAL A 27 8.60 6.23 -8.55
CA VAL A 27 9.25 6.78 -7.36
C VAL A 27 8.31 6.68 -6.18
N ILE A 28 8.76 5.97 -5.14
CA ILE A 28 8.02 5.77 -3.90
C ILE A 28 8.85 6.31 -2.74
N GLN A 29 8.27 7.19 -1.94
CA GLN A 29 8.84 7.60 -0.67
C GLN A 29 8.44 6.57 0.39
N ALA A 30 9.35 5.67 0.76
CA ALA A 30 9.12 4.65 1.77
C ALA A 30 9.74 5.09 3.11
N GLY A 31 8.90 5.19 4.14
CA GLY A 31 9.31 5.62 5.48
C GLY A 31 9.63 7.12 5.61
N PRO A 32 10.10 7.56 6.80
CA PRO A 32 10.26 6.75 8.01
C PRO A 32 8.94 6.22 8.57
N CYS A 33 8.92 4.95 8.97
CA CYS A 33 7.78 4.31 9.62
C CYS A 33 8.13 4.04 11.08
N THR A 34 7.28 4.42 12.01
CA THR A 34 7.50 4.22 13.45
C THR A 34 6.63 3.08 13.96
N VAL A 35 7.19 2.22 14.79
CA VAL A 35 6.44 1.15 15.46
C VAL A 35 5.54 1.75 16.54
N VAL A 36 4.24 1.67 16.33
CA VAL A 36 3.23 2.20 17.26
C VAL A 36 2.85 1.16 18.30
N GLN A 37 2.71 -0.08 17.89
CA GLN A 37 2.31 -1.18 18.76
C GLN A 37 2.93 -2.50 18.29
N LYS A 38 3.35 -3.33 19.23
CA LYS A 38 3.73 -4.72 18.99
C LYS A 38 2.63 -5.63 19.53
N LYS A 39 2.11 -6.52 18.69
CA LYS A 39 1.16 -7.57 19.06
C LYS A 39 1.86 -8.91 19.11
N THR A 40 1.54 -9.70 20.12
CA THR A 40 2.12 -11.02 20.32
C THR A 40 1.04 -12.09 20.23
N ALA A 41 1.43 -13.30 19.83
CA ALA A 41 0.50 -14.42 19.69
C ALA A 41 -0.21 -14.78 21.02
N GLU A 42 0.47 -14.62 22.15
CA GLU A 42 -0.08 -14.94 23.47
C GLU A 42 -1.21 -14.00 23.88
N ARG A 43 -1.09 -12.72 23.56
CA ARG A 43 -2.04 -11.69 23.99
C ARG A 43 -3.11 -11.39 22.94
N ASP A 44 -2.71 -11.29 21.68
CA ASP A 44 -3.55 -10.79 20.59
C ASP A 44 -3.94 -11.89 19.59
N GLY A 45 -3.41 -13.13 19.78
CA GLY A 45 -3.69 -14.29 18.92
C GLY A 45 -2.83 -14.37 17.65
N TYR A 46 -2.04 -13.34 17.36
CA TYR A 46 -1.13 -13.29 16.20
C TYR A 46 0.04 -12.32 16.45
N ALA A 47 1.16 -12.55 15.77
CA ALA A 47 2.38 -11.77 15.92
C ALA A 47 2.54 -10.76 14.77
N VAL A 48 2.36 -9.45 15.07
CA VAL A 48 2.52 -8.36 14.11
C VAL A 48 3.04 -7.11 14.79
N VAL A 49 3.63 -6.21 13.99
CA VAL A 49 3.93 -4.84 14.39
C VAL A 49 3.04 -3.88 13.62
N GLN A 50 2.45 -2.93 14.33
CA GLN A 50 1.70 -1.84 13.73
C GLN A 50 2.66 -0.68 13.46
N LEU A 51 2.82 -0.34 12.19
CA LEU A 51 3.62 0.79 11.73
C LEU A 51 2.77 2.02 11.50
N GLY A 52 3.26 3.18 11.95
CA GLY A 52 2.71 4.49 11.70
C GLY A 52 3.51 5.26 10.64
N TYR A 53 2.83 5.93 9.74
CA TYR A 53 3.41 6.73 8.66
C TYR A 53 2.71 8.09 8.52
N GLU A 54 3.43 9.13 8.15
CA GLU A 54 3.01 10.54 8.11
C GLU A 54 2.49 11.05 9.47
N GLU A 55 3.36 11.66 10.25
CA GLU A 55 2.99 12.29 11.52
C GLU A 55 2.01 13.44 11.33
N ILE A 56 0.98 13.50 12.18
CA ILE A 56 -0.03 14.55 12.17
C ILE A 56 0.38 15.67 13.15
N THR A 57 0.87 16.77 12.64
CA THR A 57 1.24 17.94 13.45
C THR A 57 0.03 18.68 14.02
N LYS A 58 -1.13 18.64 13.36
CA LYS A 58 -2.36 19.33 13.78
C LYS A 58 -3.24 18.42 14.63
N GLN A 59 -3.20 18.52 15.94
CA GLN A 59 -4.00 17.73 16.89
C GLN A 59 -5.52 17.78 16.62
N LYS A 60 -6.03 18.91 16.10
CA LYS A 60 -7.46 19.06 15.75
C LYS A 60 -7.95 18.04 14.68
N LYS A 61 -7.03 17.43 13.93
CA LYS A 61 -7.35 16.41 12.92
C LYS A 61 -7.39 14.99 13.46
N VAL A 62 -7.02 14.79 14.71
CA VAL A 62 -6.97 13.47 15.35
C VAL A 62 -8.20 13.29 16.21
N THR A 63 -8.93 12.19 16.00
CA THR A 63 -10.09 11.84 16.82
C THR A 63 -9.66 11.43 18.23
N ARG A 64 -10.53 11.64 19.23
CA ARG A 64 -10.23 11.28 20.63
C ARG A 64 -9.81 9.83 20.84
N PRO A 65 -10.45 8.82 20.22
CA PRO A 65 -10.02 7.43 20.34
C PRO A 65 -8.59 7.19 19.82
N LEU A 66 -8.23 7.80 18.68
CA LEU A 66 -6.87 7.70 18.13
C LEU A 66 -5.85 8.41 19.03
N GLN A 67 -6.21 9.54 19.64
CA GLN A 67 -5.32 10.20 20.61
C GLN A 67 -5.01 9.28 21.79
N GLY A 68 -6.02 8.58 22.34
CA GLY A 68 -5.81 7.62 23.41
C GLY A 68 -4.92 6.44 22.99
N HIS A 69 -5.05 5.97 21.75
CA HIS A 69 -4.20 4.91 21.20
C HIS A 69 -2.72 5.32 21.17
N PHE A 70 -2.41 6.49 20.65
CA PHE A 70 -1.03 7.00 20.58
C PHE A 70 -0.47 7.41 21.94
N GLN A 71 -1.30 7.96 22.82
CA GLN A 71 -0.89 8.33 24.19
C GLN A 71 -0.44 7.09 24.97
N LYS A 72 -1.07 5.94 24.75
CA LYS A 72 -0.68 4.69 25.42
C LYS A 72 0.76 4.27 25.06
N SER A 73 1.18 4.50 23.82
CA SER A 73 2.54 4.21 23.34
C SER A 73 3.50 5.40 23.52
N GLY A 74 3.02 6.55 24.02
CA GLY A 74 3.82 7.77 24.18
C GLY A 74 4.30 8.40 22.85
N LEU A 75 3.63 8.10 21.75
CA LEU A 75 4.03 8.50 20.41
C LEU A 75 3.14 9.62 19.84
N ALA A 76 3.67 10.33 18.86
CA ALA A 76 2.91 11.28 18.05
C ALA A 76 1.85 10.57 17.21
N PRO A 77 0.73 11.25 16.87
CA PRO A 77 -0.30 10.65 16.04
C PRO A 77 0.14 10.53 14.58
N PHE A 78 -0.11 9.38 13.98
CA PHE A 78 0.19 9.08 12.58
C PHE A 78 -1.08 9.03 11.75
N ARG A 79 -0.96 9.39 10.47
CA ARG A 79 -2.08 9.43 9.54
C ARG A 79 -2.48 8.05 9.02
N VAL A 80 -1.51 7.21 8.78
CA VAL A 80 -1.71 5.86 8.24
C VAL A 80 -1.13 4.86 9.21
N LEU A 81 -1.93 3.87 9.59
CA LEU A 81 -1.53 2.73 10.41
C LEU A 81 -1.74 1.45 9.60
N ARG A 82 -0.74 0.58 9.56
CA ARG A 82 -0.83 -0.76 8.95
C ARG A 82 -0.03 -1.75 9.77
N GLU A 83 -0.51 -2.97 9.76
CA GLU A 83 0.12 -4.09 10.45
C GLU A 83 0.96 -4.90 9.48
N PHE A 84 2.16 -5.25 9.91
CA PHE A 84 3.10 -6.07 9.16
C PHE A 84 3.55 -7.24 10.03
N ARG A 85 3.74 -8.38 9.39
CA ARG A 85 4.37 -9.53 10.06
C ARG A 85 5.84 -9.21 10.32
N PHE A 86 6.37 -9.83 11.34
CA PHE A 86 7.77 -9.72 11.68
C PHE A 86 8.29 -11.06 12.22
N ASP A 87 9.59 -11.27 12.09
CA ASP A 87 10.22 -12.43 12.69
C ASP A 87 10.25 -12.27 14.21
N GLU A 88 9.69 -13.22 14.93
CA GLU A 88 9.61 -13.18 16.41
C GLU A 88 11.00 -13.09 17.08
N LYS A 89 12.05 -13.55 16.39
CA LYS A 89 13.44 -13.45 16.84
C LYS A 89 13.98 -12.01 16.83
N ALA A 90 13.31 -11.08 16.15
CA ALA A 90 13.72 -9.69 16.12
C ALA A 90 13.24 -8.94 17.36
N GLU A 91 14.15 -8.38 18.10
CA GLU A 91 13.86 -7.48 19.21
C GLU A 91 13.39 -6.12 18.70
N ILE A 92 12.09 -6.03 18.38
CA ILE A 92 11.45 -4.78 17.95
C ILE A 92 10.73 -4.17 19.14
N LYS A 93 10.98 -2.87 19.39
CA LYS A 93 10.36 -2.09 20.47
C LYS A 93 9.41 -1.04 19.88
N GLU A 94 8.42 -0.63 20.67
CA GLU A 94 7.57 0.51 20.37
C GLU A 94 8.43 1.78 20.30
N GLY A 95 8.26 2.58 19.26
CA GLY A 95 9.07 3.77 18.97
C GLY A 95 10.23 3.55 17.99
N ASP A 96 10.61 2.32 17.67
CA ASP A 96 11.63 2.04 16.66
C ASP A 96 11.21 2.58 15.29
N GLN A 97 12.17 3.08 14.52
CA GLN A 97 11.94 3.64 13.19
C GLN A 97 12.56 2.78 12.11
N PHE A 98 11.76 2.46 11.10
CA PHE A 98 12.19 1.75 9.90
C PHE A 98 12.21 2.70 8.70
N GLN A 99 13.27 2.63 7.92
CA GLN A 99 13.48 3.41 6.71
C GLN A 99 13.67 2.50 5.50
N VAL A 100 13.81 3.09 4.33
CA VAL A 100 13.98 2.38 3.06
C VAL A 100 15.22 1.46 3.02
N ASN A 101 16.17 1.66 3.93
CA ASN A 101 17.41 0.88 4.03
C ASN A 101 17.22 -0.60 4.41
N ILE A 102 15.99 -1.02 4.75
CA ILE A 102 15.66 -2.45 4.91
C ILE A 102 15.66 -3.20 3.57
N PHE A 103 15.49 -2.50 2.44
CA PHE A 103 15.51 -3.06 1.10
C PHE A 103 16.87 -2.88 0.46
N GLN A 104 17.29 -3.86 -0.33
CA GLN A 104 18.56 -3.79 -1.08
C GLN A 104 18.31 -3.47 -2.56
N PRO A 105 19.22 -2.75 -3.22
CA PRO A 105 19.14 -2.54 -4.67
C PRO A 105 19.07 -3.86 -5.43
N GLY A 106 18.15 -3.96 -6.38
CA GLY A 106 17.90 -5.19 -7.15
C GLY A 106 16.96 -6.20 -6.50
N GLU A 107 16.51 -5.97 -5.28
CA GLU A 107 15.51 -6.80 -4.62
C GLU A 107 14.13 -6.61 -5.26
N ARG A 108 13.40 -7.72 -5.41
CA ARG A 108 12.01 -7.70 -5.88
C ARG A 108 11.06 -7.47 -4.71
N VAL A 109 10.16 -6.52 -4.87
CA VAL A 109 9.19 -6.14 -3.85
C VAL A 109 7.77 -6.18 -4.40
N ASP A 110 6.82 -6.61 -3.57
CA ASP A 110 5.40 -6.53 -3.87
C ASP A 110 4.84 -5.19 -3.40
N VAL A 111 4.04 -4.54 -4.24
CA VAL A 111 3.44 -3.24 -3.93
C VAL A 111 1.92 -3.37 -3.88
N VAL A 112 1.35 -3.16 -2.70
CA VAL A 112 -0.10 -3.16 -2.49
C VAL A 112 -0.59 -1.73 -2.34
N GLY A 113 -1.62 -1.38 -3.08
CA GLY A 113 -2.17 -0.03 -3.03
C GLY A 113 -3.62 0.03 -3.52
N THR A 114 -4.30 1.13 -3.18
CA THR A 114 -5.65 1.41 -3.67
C THR A 114 -5.54 2.31 -4.90
N SER A 115 -6.05 1.83 -6.04
CA SER A 115 -6.08 2.63 -7.27
C SER A 115 -7.12 3.74 -7.19
N LYS A 116 -6.93 4.79 -7.98
CA LYS A 116 -7.92 5.87 -8.08
C LYS A 116 -9.23 5.32 -8.65
N GLY A 117 -10.35 5.65 -8.01
CA GLY A 117 -11.68 5.34 -8.53
C GLY A 117 -11.94 6.06 -9.84
N LYS A 118 -12.58 5.36 -10.80
CA LYS A 118 -12.96 5.90 -12.11
C LYS A 118 -14.47 5.90 -12.32
N GLY A 119 -15.23 5.72 -11.25
CA GLY A 119 -16.68 5.58 -11.30
C GLY A 119 -17.11 4.26 -11.96
N PHE A 120 -18.38 4.21 -12.36
CA PHE A 120 -18.92 3.08 -13.12
C PHE A 120 -18.40 3.14 -14.56
N ALA A 121 -17.66 2.13 -14.98
CA ALA A 121 -17.05 2.07 -16.32
C ALA A 121 -17.50 0.79 -17.05
N GLY A 122 -17.82 0.92 -18.35
CA GLY A 122 -18.11 -0.22 -19.21
C GLY A 122 -16.92 -1.16 -19.33
N VAL A 123 -17.18 -2.40 -19.76
CA VAL A 123 -16.19 -3.49 -19.84
C VAL A 123 -14.95 -3.12 -20.65
N VAL A 124 -15.16 -2.44 -21.81
CA VAL A 124 -14.08 -1.98 -22.68
C VAL A 124 -13.11 -1.05 -21.94
N LYS A 125 -13.62 -0.12 -21.16
CA LYS A 125 -12.81 0.84 -20.40
C LYS A 125 -12.19 0.24 -19.13
N SER A 126 -12.91 -0.68 -18.49
CA SER A 126 -12.48 -1.30 -17.25
C SER A 126 -11.46 -2.41 -17.45
N CYS A 127 -11.68 -3.26 -18.46
CA CYS A 127 -10.91 -4.49 -18.69
C CYS A 127 -10.05 -4.46 -19.97
N LEU A 128 -10.04 -3.36 -20.70
CA LEU A 128 -9.31 -3.22 -21.98
C LEU A 128 -9.69 -4.30 -23.02
N LEU A 129 -10.92 -4.77 -23.03
CA LEU A 129 -11.42 -5.78 -23.94
C LEU A 129 -11.76 -5.16 -25.33
N TYR A 130 -10.76 -4.57 -25.96
CA TYR A 130 -10.95 -3.89 -27.26
C TYR A 130 -11.18 -4.87 -28.41
N THR A 131 -10.73 -6.11 -28.26
CA THR A 131 -10.79 -7.15 -29.31
C THR A 131 -11.89 -8.15 -29.10
N SER A 132 -12.64 -8.10 -27.99
CA SER A 132 -13.79 -8.98 -27.78
C SER A 132 -14.93 -8.55 -28.70
N PRO A 133 -15.45 -9.46 -29.54
CA PRO A 133 -16.59 -9.12 -30.39
C PRO A 133 -17.78 -8.77 -29.52
N SER A 134 -18.45 -7.67 -29.86
CA SER A 134 -19.73 -7.31 -29.27
C SER A 134 -20.79 -8.32 -29.72
N PRO A 135 -21.80 -8.62 -28.91
CA PRO A 135 -22.95 -9.41 -29.37
C PRO A 135 -23.65 -8.85 -30.63
N ARG A 136 -23.41 -7.58 -30.95
CA ARG A 136 -23.88 -6.95 -32.18
C ARG A 136 -22.99 -7.19 -33.38
N ASP A 137 -21.73 -7.52 -33.15
CA ASP A 137 -20.74 -7.74 -34.21
C ASP A 137 -20.66 -9.23 -34.62
N VAL A 138 -21.33 -10.10 -33.88
CA VAL A 138 -21.44 -11.53 -34.22
C VAL A 138 -22.70 -11.71 -35.05
N GLU A 139 -22.56 -12.15 -36.30
CA GLU A 139 -23.69 -12.42 -37.22
C GLU A 139 -24.71 -13.43 -36.66
N GLU A 140 -24.34 -14.20 -35.66
CA GLU A 140 -25.18 -15.20 -34.98
C GLU A 140 -25.93 -14.66 -33.76
N SER A 141 -25.82 -13.39 -33.43
CA SER A 141 -26.60 -12.77 -32.37
C SER A 141 -28.09 -12.69 -32.78
N ARG A 142 -28.78 -13.81 -32.67
CA ARG A 142 -30.22 -13.87 -32.78
C ARG A 142 -30.83 -13.20 -31.54
N MET A 143 -31.10 -11.92 -31.64
CA MET A 143 -32.14 -11.37 -30.77
C MET A 143 -33.46 -12.06 -31.15
N PRO A 144 -34.17 -12.68 -30.17
CA PRO A 144 -35.51 -13.13 -30.45
C PRO A 144 -36.32 -11.92 -30.90
N SER A 145 -36.79 -11.93 -32.13
CA SER A 145 -37.77 -10.96 -32.57
C SER A 145 -38.97 -11.13 -31.66
N SER A 146 -39.24 -10.15 -30.83
CA SER A 146 -40.49 -10.07 -30.11
C SER A 146 -41.62 -10.00 -31.14
N ALA A 147 -42.33 -11.10 -31.30
CA ALA A 147 -43.65 -11.10 -31.93
C ALA A 147 -44.64 -10.37 -31.03
#